data_73963eeae8690b2d214cae677de96cf7
#
_entry.id   73963eeae8690b2d214cae677de96cf7
#
_cell.length_a   1.000
_cell.length_b   1.000
_cell.length_c   1.000
_cell.angle_alpha   90.00
_cell.angle_beta   90.00
_cell.angle_gamma   90.00
#
_symmetry.space_group_name_H-M   'P 1'
#
loop_
_entity.id
_entity.type
_entity.pdbx_description
1 polymer ?
#
loop_
_entity_poly.entity_id
_entity_poly.type
_entity_poly.pdbx_seq_one_letter_code
_entity_poly.pdbx_strand_id
1 'polypeptide(L)'
;MTLSPRLPSGLACDTAGSGPAGAELSRMMELALSRGARSVAVGRGRSAAAAAAVTVFARRWEASGATVLTVVTWPEEAASWLRQATRFASADPDLWIMAGNPCGWAQMTRRLLWSTPWQPGRTLAFAALGTWRAIGLVGAHNLQGLAGATADGGTWTVCNGSIQVAPRDRETTT
;
A
#
# COMPACT_ATOMS: atom_id res chain seq x y z
N MET A 1 12.13 14.85 -15.10
CA MET A 1 13.16 13.94 -14.52
C MET A 1 12.63 12.52 -14.55
N THR A 2 13.27 11.61 -15.25
CA THR A 2 12.78 10.22 -15.39
C THR A 2 13.10 9.45 -14.12
N LEU A 3 12.08 8.87 -13.47
CA LEU A 3 12.25 8.08 -12.26
C LEU A 3 13.02 6.80 -12.57
N SER A 4 14.21 6.61 -11.94
CA SER A 4 14.92 5.33 -12.06
C SER A 4 14.12 4.20 -11.44
N PRO A 5 14.00 3.03 -12.07
CA PRO A 5 13.27 1.89 -11.50
C PRO A 5 13.97 1.24 -10.29
N ARG A 6 15.19 1.65 -9.96
CA ARG A 6 15.95 1.13 -8.81
C ARG A 6 16.28 2.23 -7.82
N LEU A 7 16.27 1.90 -6.54
CA LEU A 7 16.81 2.74 -5.48
C LEU A 7 18.35 2.61 -5.46
N PRO A 8 19.04 3.66 -4.96
CA PRO A 8 20.47 3.55 -4.68
C PRO A 8 20.74 2.41 -3.69
N SER A 9 21.86 1.71 -3.86
CA SER A 9 22.31 0.68 -2.92
C SER A 9 22.69 1.29 -1.56
N GLY A 10 22.49 0.54 -0.47
CA GLY A 10 22.95 0.95 0.87
C GLY A 10 21.92 1.70 1.72
N LEU A 11 20.64 1.78 1.32
CA LEU A 11 19.60 2.31 2.20
C LEU A 11 19.30 1.34 3.34
N ALA A 12 19.54 1.77 4.59
CA ALA A 12 19.13 1.03 5.76
C ALA A 12 17.60 1.03 5.88
N CYS A 13 17.01 -0.15 5.92
CA CYS A 13 15.57 -0.33 6.06
C CYS A 13 15.27 -1.08 7.34
N ASP A 14 14.58 -0.41 8.26
CA ASP A 14 14.11 -1.05 9.50
C ASP A 14 13.05 -2.10 9.14
N THR A 15 13.26 -3.31 9.64
CA THR A 15 12.40 -4.48 9.40
C THR A 15 11.40 -4.74 10.52
N ALA A 16 11.46 -3.97 11.60
CA ALA A 16 10.61 -4.16 12.78
C ALA A 16 9.27 -3.43 12.59
N GLY A 17 8.23 -4.18 12.26
CA GLY A 17 6.84 -3.74 12.32
C GLY A 17 6.01 -4.75 13.08
N SER A 18 5.20 -4.29 14.03
CA SER A 18 4.09 -5.09 14.57
C SER A 18 3.02 -5.28 13.51
N GLY A 19 2.21 -6.33 13.63
CA GLY A 19 1.06 -6.54 12.75
C GLY A 19 0.09 -5.34 12.78
N PRO A 20 -0.87 -5.28 11.86
CA PRO A 20 -1.78 -4.14 11.76
C PRO A 20 -2.61 -4.01 13.03
N ALA A 21 -2.79 -2.78 13.50
CA ALA A 21 -3.74 -2.49 14.56
C ALA A 21 -5.18 -2.73 14.07
N GLY A 22 -6.06 -3.13 14.98
CA GLY A 22 -7.47 -3.34 14.63
C GLY A 22 -8.13 -2.09 14.03
N ALA A 23 -7.77 -0.90 14.53
CA ALA A 23 -8.25 0.37 14.03
C ALA A 23 -7.78 0.66 12.59
N GLU A 24 -6.51 0.40 12.29
CA GLU A 24 -5.94 0.52 10.95
C GLU A 24 -6.70 -0.36 9.95
N LEU A 25 -6.89 -1.63 10.30
CA LEU A 25 -7.56 -2.59 9.44
C LEU A 25 -9.03 -2.21 9.18
N SER A 26 -9.75 -1.76 10.20
CA SER A 26 -11.13 -1.29 10.05
C SER A 26 -11.19 -0.09 9.11
N ARG A 27 -10.28 0.87 9.28
CA ARG A 27 -10.21 2.04 8.38
C ARG A 27 -9.84 1.66 6.95
N MET A 28 -8.93 0.70 6.74
CA MET A 28 -8.62 0.19 5.40
C MET A 28 -9.85 -0.41 4.71
N MET A 29 -10.66 -1.17 5.44
CA MET A 29 -11.92 -1.72 4.93
C MET A 29 -12.92 -0.61 4.57
N GLU A 30 -13.11 0.36 5.46
CA GLU A 30 -14.00 1.51 5.23
C GLU A 30 -13.59 2.31 3.99
N LEU A 31 -12.30 2.60 3.84
CA LEU A 31 -11.76 3.31 2.68
C LEU A 31 -12.01 2.54 1.37
N ALA A 32 -11.83 1.22 1.38
CA ALA A 32 -12.06 0.41 0.20
C ALA A 32 -13.56 0.37 -0.18
N LEU A 33 -14.42 0.18 0.82
CA LEU A 33 -15.88 0.17 0.61
C LEU A 33 -16.42 1.54 0.18
N SER A 34 -15.94 2.64 0.77
CA SER A 34 -16.36 4.00 0.42
C SER A 34 -16.01 4.39 -1.02
N ARG A 35 -14.99 3.75 -1.60
CA ARG A 35 -14.64 3.90 -3.01
C ARG A 35 -15.47 3.01 -3.95
N GLY A 36 -16.43 2.27 -3.41
CA GLY A 36 -17.30 1.38 -4.18
C GLY A 36 -16.60 0.14 -4.73
N ALA A 37 -15.42 -0.20 -4.20
CA ALA A 37 -14.67 -1.34 -4.69
C ALA A 37 -15.38 -2.66 -4.38
N ARG A 38 -15.33 -3.59 -5.32
CA ARG A 38 -15.82 -4.97 -5.20
C ARG A 38 -14.72 -6.00 -5.40
N SER A 39 -13.63 -5.59 -6.04
CA SER A 39 -12.46 -6.43 -6.29
C SER A 39 -11.18 -5.73 -5.88
N VAL A 40 -10.25 -6.50 -5.32
CA VAL A 40 -8.92 -6.01 -4.95
C VAL A 40 -7.82 -6.94 -5.45
N ALA A 41 -6.68 -6.36 -5.82
CA ALA A 41 -5.42 -7.08 -5.91
C ALA A 41 -4.58 -6.70 -4.68
N VAL A 42 -4.06 -7.68 -3.99
CA VAL A 42 -3.32 -7.46 -2.74
C VAL A 42 -1.84 -7.74 -2.97
N GLY A 43 -1.00 -6.79 -2.57
CA GLY A 43 0.45 -6.90 -2.69
C GLY A 43 1.13 -6.74 -1.35
N ARG A 44 2.20 -7.54 -1.11
CA ARG A 44 2.93 -7.46 0.15
C ARG A 44 4.42 -7.74 0.02
N GLY A 45 5.21 -7.15 0.91
CA GLY A 45 6.56 -7.60 1.20
C GLY A 45 6.58 -8.96 1.92
N ARG A 46 7.77 -9.48 2.17
CA ARG A 46 7.96 -10.79 2.82
C ARG A 46 7.95 -10.76 4.34
N SER A 47 7.87 -9.58 4.98
CA SER A 47 7.83 -9.49 6.42
C SER A 47 6.61 -10.18 7.03
N ALA A 48 6.75 -10.72 8.24
CA ALA A 48 5.65 -11.35 8.96
C ALA A 48 4.49 -10.36 9.23
N ALA A 49 4.81 -9.09 9.52
CA ALA A 49 3.83 -8.05 9.72
C ALA A 49 2.99 -7.78 8.46
N ALA A 50 3.63 -7.65 7.28
CA ALA A 50 2.94 -7.48 6.01
C ALA A 50 2.09 -8.71 5.66
N ALA A 51 2.58 -9.92 5.95
CA ALA A 51 1.82 -11.14 5.74
C ALA A 51 0.56 -11.19 6.61
N ALA A 52 0.68 -10.85 7.89
CA ALA A 52 -0.45 -10.80 8.82
C ALA A 52 -1.48 -9.75 8.39
N ALA A 53 -1.04 -8.54 8.04
CA ALA A 53 -1.90 -7.45 7.56
C ALA A 53 -2.75 -7.88 6.37
N VAL A 54 -2.10 -8.42 5.36
CA VAL A 54 -2.75 -8.87 4.12
C VAL A 54 -3.68 -10.05 4.36
N THR A 55 -3.28 -11.03 5.18
CA THR A 55 -4.13 -12.20 5.47
C THR A 55 -5.42 -11.79 6.17
N VAL A 56 -5.34 -10.91 7.17
CA VAL A 56 -6.53 -10.46 7.91
C VAL A 56 -7.39 -9.56 7.03
N PHE A 57 -6.80 -8.66 6.24
CA PHE A 57 -7.53 -7.83 5.29
C PHE A 57 -8.29 -8.70 4.27
N ALA A 58 -7.61 -9.64 3.62
CA ALA A 58 -8.19 -10.49 2.60
C ALA A 58 -9.38 -11.30 3.13
N ARG A 59 -9.25 -11.90 4.31
CA ARG A 59 -10.35 -12.62 4.97
C ARG A 59 -11.56 -11.73 5.24
N ARG A 60 -11.36 -10.51 5.76
CA ARG A 60 -12.45 -9.58 6.01
C ARG A 60 -13.08 -9.08 4.73
N TRP A 61 -12.27 -8.86 3.70
CA TRP A 61 -12.72 -8.43 2.38
C TRP A 61 -13.62 -9.49 1.74
N GLU A 62 -13.20 -10.74 1.72
CA GLU A 62 -13.99 -11.86 1.21
C GLU A 62 -15.26 -12.12 2.05
N ALA A 63 -15.17 -12.00 3.38
CA ALA A 63 -16.33 -12.11 4.27
C ALA A 63 -17.38 -11.02 4.04
N SER A 64 -17.01 -9.87 3.48
CA SER A 64 -17.95 -8.81 3.07
C SER A 64 -18.63 -9.07 1.71
N GLY A 65 -18.36 -10.21 1.08
CA GLY A 65 -18.91 -10.58 -0.23
C GLY A 65 -18.14 -10.02 -1.43
N ALA A 66 -16.97 -9.43 -1.20
CA ALA A 66 -16.10 -8.88 -2.22
C ALA A 66 -14.99 -9.89 -2.62
N THR A 67 -14.22 -9.61 -3.67
CA THR A 67 -13.28 -10.58 -4.25
C THR A 67 -11.83 -10.11 -4.14
N VAL A 68 -10.93 -11.03 -3.77
CA VAL A 68 -9.48 -10.89 -3.92
C VAL A 68 -9.06 -11.55 -5.23
N LEU A 69 -8.67 -10.77 -6.23
CA LEU A 69 -8.30 -11.29 -7.57
C LEU A 69 -6.93 -11.98 -7.57
N THR A 70 -5.99 -11.43 -6.82
CA THR A 70 -4.64 -12.00 -6.70
C THR A 70 -3.95 -11.51 -5.44
N VAL A 71 -3.02 -12.32 -4.93
CA VAL A 71 -2.06 -11.92 -3.90
C VAL A 71 -0.66 -12.02 -4.50
N VAL A 72 0.07 -10.92 -4.48
CA VAL A 72 1.44 -10.84 -4.99
C VAL A 72 2.40 -10.55 -3.85
N THR A 73 3.44 -11.37 -3.73
CA THR A 73 4.52 -11.16 -2.76
C THR A 73 5.78 -10.73 -3.49
N TRP A 74 6.43 -9.68 -3.02
CA TRP A 74 7.71 -9.23 -3.55
C TRP A 74 8.83 -9.37 -2.53
N PRO A 75 10.07 -9.60 -2.98
CA PRO A 75 11.24 -9.60 -2.11
C PRO A 75 11.63 -8.17 -1.72
N GLU A 76 12.28 -8.03 -0.56
CA GLU A 76 12.86 -6.74 -0.13
C GLU A 76 14.06 -6.36 -1.01
N GLU A 77 14.82 -7.36 -1.46
CA GLU A 77 15.95 -7.22 -2.37
C GLU A 77 15.83 -8.19 -3.55
N ALA A 78 16.08 -7.72 -4.74
CA ALA A 78 16.11 -8.52 -5.97
C ALA A 78 16.85 -7.80 -7.09
N ALA A 79 17.24 -8.55 -8.12
CA ALA A 79 17.76 -7.96 -9.36
C ALA A 79 16.66 -7.21 -10.14
N SER A 80 15.41 -7.63 -10.01
CA SER A 80 14.26 -7.00 -10.68
C SER A 80 12.95 -7.36 -9.97
N TRP A 81 12.00 -6.43 -9.99
CA TRP A 81 10.61 -6.60 -9.54
C TRP A 81 9.62 -6.67 -10.71
N LEU A 82 10.10 -6.75 -11.95
CA LEU A 82 9.24 -6.65 -13.13
C LEU A 82 8.13 -7.71 -13.15
N ARG A 83 8.46 -8.97 -12.85
CA ARG A 83 7.49 -10.06 -12.83
C ARG A 83 6.35 -9.81 -11.83
N GLN A 84 6.71 -9.38 -10.62
CA GLN A 84 5.74 -9.07 -9.57
C GLN A 84 4.88 -7.85 -9.96
N ALA A 85 5.50 -6.80 -10.48
CA ALA A 85 4.80 -5.59 -10.92
C ALA A 85 3.81 -5.89 -12.05
N THR A 86 4.23 -6.63 -13.06
CA THR A 86 3.35 -7.04 -14.16
C THR A 86 2.17 -7.87 -13.64
N ARG A 87 2.42 -8.88 -12.81
CA ARG A 87 1.35 -9.72 -12.25
C ARG A 87 0.37 -8.89 -11.40
N PHE A 88 0.87 -7.97 -10.60
CA PHE A 88 0.04 -7.13 -9.73
C PHE A 88 -0.83 -6.14 -10.53
N ALA A 89 -0.26 -5.50 -11.54
CA ALA A 89 -0.98 -4.55 -12.37
C ALA A 89 -1.98 -5.22 -13.30
N SER A 90 -1.62 -6.38 -13.89
CA SER A 90 -2.47 -7.10 -14.86
C SER A 90 -3.76 -7.69 -14.25
N ALA A 91 -3.88 -7.75 -12.94
CA ALA A 91 -5.12 -8.15 -12.28
C ALA A 91 -6.26 -7.16 -12.49
N ASP A 92 -5.93 -5.91 -12.81
CA ASP A 92 -6.85 -4.77 -13.03
C ASP A 92 -8.06 -4.75 -12.06
N PRO A 93 -7.82 -4.70 -10.74
CA PRO A 93 -8.86 -4.65 -9.73
C PRO A 93 -9.53 -3.27 -9.67
N ASP A 94 -10.61 -3.14 -8.91
CA ASP A 94 -11.13 -1.82 -8.55
C ASP A 94 -10.11 -1.03 -7.71
N LEU A 95 -9.43 -1.72 -6.76
CA LEU A 95 -8.37 -1.14 -5.95
C LEU A 95 -7.18 -2.09 -5.78
N TRP A 96 -5.99 -1.52 -5.71
CA TRP A 96 -4.79 -2.20 -5.24
C TRP A 96 -4.59 -1.94 -3.74
N ILE A 97 -4.24 -2.99 -2.99
CA ILE A 97 -3.94 -2.92 -1.55
C ILE A 97 -2.48 -3.30 -1.34
N MET A 98 -1.72 -2.48 -0.63
CA MET A 98 -0.28 -2.70 -0.43
C MET A 98 0.13 -2.68 1.04
N ALA A 99 0.94 -3.67 1.43
CA ALA A 99 1.59 -3.76 2.74
C ALA A 99 3.05 -4.16 2.60
N GLY A 100 3.93 -3.63 3.42
CA GLY A 100 5.35 -3.99 3.36
C GLY A 100 6.25 -3.04 4.10
N ASN A 101 7.55 -3.32 4.00
CA ASN A 101 8.57 -2.40 4.46
C ASN A 101 8.83 -1.31 3.42
N PRO A 102 9.19 -0.09 3.82
CA PRO A 102 9.38 1.05 2.91
C PRO A 102 10.30 0.77 1.72
N CYS A 103 11.43 0.08 1.92
CA CYS A 103 12.42 -0.12 0.85
C CYS A 103 11.95 -1.11 -0.21
N GLY A 104 11.49 -2.29 0.17
CA GLY A 104 10.98 -3.28 -0.78
C GLY A 104 9.74 -2.76 -1.50
N TRP A 105 8.85 -2.08 -0.76
CA TRP A 105 7.70 -1.40 -1.34
C TRP A 105 8.11 -0.32 -2.35
N ALA A 106 9.08 0.51 -2.03
CA ALA A 106 9.54 1.57 -2.94
C ALA A 106 10.12 1.01 -4.23
N GLN A 107 10.91 -0.08 -4.15
CA GLN A 107 11.43 -0.77 -5.33
C GLN A 107 10.30 -1.31 -6.21
N MET A 108 9.33 -1.98 -5.59
CA MET A 108 8.15 -2.50 -6.29
C MET A 108 7.33 -1.37 -6.93
N THR A 109 7.07 -0.30 -6.19
CA THR A 109 6.26 0.85 -6.65
C THR A 109 6.95 1.60 -7.79
N ARG A 110 8.27 1.82 -7.71
CA ARG A 110 9.03 2.43 -8.82
C ARG A 110 8.95 1.55 -10.07
N ARG A 111 8.98 0.23 -9.93
CA ARG A 111 8.81 -0.70 -11.06
C ARG A 111 7.38 -0.65 -11.61
N LEU A 112 6.36 -0.55 -10.77
CA LEU A 112 4.97 -0.36 -11.21
C LEU A 112 4.81 0.89 -12.05
N LEU A 113 5.28 2.02 -11.56
CA LEU A 113 5.24 3.32 -12.25
C LEU A 113 5.99 3.31 -13.58
N TRP A 114 7.14 2.61 -13.64
CA TRP A 114 7.98 2.57 -14.83
C TRP A 114 7.44 1.64 -15.93
N SER A 115 6.85 0.51 -15.57
CA SER A 115 6.65 -0.61 -16.50
C SER A 115 5.20 -1.07 -16.64
N THR A 116 4.24 -0.45 -15.98
CA THR A 116 2.86 -0.92 -15.95
C THR A 116 1.87 0.24 -15.93
N PRO A 117 0.58 0.01 -16.26
CA PRO A 117 -0.48 1.01 -16.15
C PRO A 117 -1.03 1.17 -14.71
N TRP A 118 -0.31 0.72 -13.69
CA TRP A 118 -0.73 0.86 -12.29
C TRP A 118 -0.97 2.32 -11.91
N GLN A 119 -1.97 2.58 -11.07
CA GLN A 119 -2.39 3.93 -10.68
C GLN A 119 -2.34 4.12 -9.16
N PRO A 120 -1.53 5.09 -8.65
CA PRO A 120 -1.51 5.43 -7.22
C PRO A 120 -2.88 5.82 -6.68
N GLY A 121 -3.67 6.58 -7.43
CA GLY A 121 -5.01 7.03 -7.01
C GLY A 121 -6.02 5.90 -6.80
N ARG A 122 -5.78 4.72 -7.39
CA ARG A 122 -6.56 3.50 -7.18
C ARG A 122 -5.89 2.56 -6.16
N THR A 123 -5.00 3.07 -5.32
CA THR A 123 -4.24 2.24 -4.37
C THR A 123 -4.47 2.70 -2.94
N LEU A 124 -4.66 1.74 -2.05
CA LEU A 124 -4.64 1.93 -0.61
C LEU A 124 -3.43 1.19 -0.02
N ALA A 125 -2.77 1.80 0.94
CA ALA A 125 -1.62 1.20 1.60
C ALA A 125 -1.71 1.31 3.12
N PHE A 126 -1.15 0.31 3.80
CA PHE A 126 -1.08 0.25 5.26
C PHE A 126 -0.16 1.32 5.84
N ALA A 127 -0.34 1.64 7.12
CA ALA A 127 0.31 2.74 7.85
C ALA A 127 1.83 2.79 7.71
N ALA A 128 2.50 1.64 7.68
CA ALA A 128 3.95 1.58 7.51
C ALA A 128 4.45 2.25 6.22
N LEU A 129 3.60 2.36 5.22
CA LEU A 129 3.89 2.97 3.91
C LEU A 129 3.43 4.44 3.83
N GLY A 130 2.58 4.90 4.74
CA GLY A 130 2.09 6.27 4.85
C GLY A 130 3.06 7.22 5.56
N THR A 131 4.34 7.01 5.44
CA THR A 131 5.37 7.85 6.06
C THR A 131 6.07 8.71 5.03
N TRP A 132 6.52 9.92 5.45
CA TRP A 132 7.29 10.80 4.57
C TRP A 132 8.55 10.11 4.01
N ARG A 133 9.16 9.21 4.80
CA ARG A 133 10.32 8.41 4.38
C ARG A 133 9.96 7.44 3.27
N ALA A 134 8.91 6.66 3.43
CA ALA A 134 8.47 5.71 2.39
C ALA A 134 8.09 6.44 1.10
N ILE A 135 7.28 7.47 1.19
CA ILE A 135 6.83 8.27 0.06
C ILE A 135 8.01 8.97 -0.63
N GLY A 136 8.96 9.50 0.14
CA GLY A 136 10.17 10.16 -0.37
C GLY A 136 11.06 9.23 -1.20
N LEU A 137 11.14 7.93 -0.89
CA LEU A 137 11.90 6.95 -1.67
C LEU A 137 11.36 6.78 -3.11
N VAL A 138 10.08 7.05 -3.34
CA VAL A 138 9.44 6.98 -4.66
C VAL A 138 9.32 8.37 -5.29
N GLY A 139 9.18 9.40 -4.48
CA GLY A 139 8.86 10.76 -4.86
C GLY A 139 7.35 11.03 -4.77
N ALA A 140 6.97 11.95 -3.90
CA ALA A 140 5.56 12.23 -3.60
C ALA A 140 4.74 12.65 -4.84
N HIS A 141 5.35 13.40 -5.78
CA HIS A 141 4.70 13.81 -7.01
C HIS A 141 4.30 12.65 -7.93
N ASN A 142 4.99 11.50 -7.83
CA ASN A 142 4.66 10.29 -8.58
C ASN A 142 3.52 9.50 -7.97
N LEU A 143 3.13 9.82 -6.73
CA LEU A 143 2.19 9.05 -5.92
C LEU A 143 0.88 9.80 -5.66
N GLN A 144 0.55 10.77 -6.49
CA GLN A 144 -0.67 11.55 -6.34
C GLN A 144 -1.91 10.66 -6.18
N GLY A 145 -2.65 10.87 -5.11
CA GLY A 145 -3.87 10.12 -4.79
C GLY A 145 -3.67 8.78 -4.08
N LEU A 146 -2.42 8.32 -3.90
CA LEU A 146 -2.14 7.19 -3.02
C LEU A 146 -2.62 7.52 -1.60
N ALA A 147 -3.36 6.63 -0.99
CA ALA A 147 -3.94 6.86 0.33
C ALA A 147 -3.87 5.60 1.20
N GLY A 148 -4.27 5.74 2.47
CA GLY A 148 -4.33 4.61 3.37
C GLY A 148 -4.80 4.98 4.77
N ALA A 149 -4.73 4.02 5.67
CA ALA A 149 -5.05 4.19 7.07
C ALA A 149 -3.78 4.47 7.88
N THR A 150 -3.92 5.25 8.94
CA THR A 150 -2.90 5.36 10.01
C THR A 150 -3.11 4.25 11.03
N ALA A 151 -2.10 3.96 11.85
CA ALA A 151 -2.16 2.88 12.85
C ALA A 151 -3.28 3.09 13.90
N ASP A 152 -3.63 4.33 14.19
CA ASP A 152 -4.71 4.73 15.11
C ASP A 152 -6.10 4.78 14.45
N GLY A 153 -6.21 4.47 13.15
CA GLY A 153 -7.45 4.46 12.40
C GLY A 153 -7.85 5.80 11.77
N GLY A 154 -6.94 6.76 11.71
CA GLY A 154 -7.05 7.92 10.84
C GLY A 154 -6.77 7.57 9.38
N THR A 155 -6.60 8.59 8.54
CA THR A 155 -6.28 8.43 7.13
C THR A 155 -5.05 9.25 6.74
N TRP A 156 -4.37 8.82 5.71
CA TRP A 156 -3.34 9.61 5.05
C TRP A 156 -3.53 9.57 3.53
N THR A 157 -3.12 10.62 2.87
CA THR A 157 -3.21 10.73 1.40
C THR A 157 -2.03 11.54 0.87
N VAL A 158 -1.49 11.13 -0.27
CA VAL A 158 -0.48 11.92 -1.00
C VAL A 158 -1.21 12.90 -1.91
N CYS A 159 -1.03 14.18 -1.64
CA CYS A 159 -1.65 15.27 -2.37
C CYS A 159 -0.67 16.44 -2.52
N ASN A 160 -0.58 17.02 -3.72
CA ASN A 160 0.29 18.17 -4.01
C ASN A 160 1.76 17.98 -3.57
N GLY A 161 2.30 16.78 -3.80
CA GLY A 161 3.69 16.46 -3.47
C GLY A 161 3.99 16.28 -1.98
N SER A 162 2.97 16.16 -1.13
CA SER A 162 3.09 15.97 0.32
C SER A 162 2.13 14.90 0.84
N ILE A 163 2.38 14.42 2.06
CA ILE A 163 1.45 13.55 2.77
C ILE A 163 0.55 14.43 3.64
N GLN A 164 -0.73 14.28 3.46
CA GLN A 164 -1.76 14.86 4.33
C GLN A 164 -2.30 13.76 5.24
N VAL A 165 -2.38 14.03 6.53
CA VAL A 165 -2.90 13.10 7.54
C VAL A 165 -4.14 13.72 8.18
N ALA A 166 -5.23 12.94 8.19
CA ALA A 166 -6.45 13.28 8.92
C ALA A 166 -6.62 12.30 10.08
N PRO A 167 -6.81 12.79 11.31
CA PRO A 167 -7.05 11.93 12.47
C PRO A 167 -8.38 11.18 12.32
N ARG A 168 -8.54 10.12 13.10
CA ARG A 168 -9.84 9.45 13.21
C ARG A 168 -10.86 10.44 13.80
N ASP A 169 -12.01 10.58 13.15
CA ASP A 169 -13.14 11.31 13.74
C ASP A 169 -13.48 10.65 15.08
N ARG A 170 -13.40 11.44 16.16
CA ARG A 170 -13.91 10.98 17.44
C ARG A 170 -15.44 10.96 17.30
N GLU A 171 -16.03 9.77 17.38
CA GLU A 171 -17.48 9.68 17.58
C GLU A 171 -17.82 10.54 18.79
N THR A 172 -18.51 11.63 18.54
CA THR A 172 -19.10 12.43 19.60
C THR A 172 -20.23 11.61 20.19
N THR A 173 -19.92 10.85 21.25
CA THR A 173 -20.95 10.16 22.04
C THR A 173 -21.78 11.26 22.68
N THR A 174 -22.97 11.46 22.15
CA THR A 174 -24.03 12.30 22.78
C THR A 174 -24.87 11.40 23.68
#